data_42192b5d8546c50cf75b7475900e2ba1
#
_entry.id   42192b5d8546c50cf75b7475900e2ba1
#
_cell.length_a   1.000
_cell.length_b   1.000
_cell.length_c   1.000
_cell.angle_alpha   90.00
_cell.angle_beta   90.00
_cell.angle_gamma   90.00
#
_symmetry.space_group_name_H-M   'P 1'
#
loop_
_entity.id
_entity.type
_entity.pdbx_description
1 polymer ?
#
loop_
_entity_poly.entity_id
_entity_poly.type
_entity_poly.pdbx_seq_one_letter_code
_entity_poly.pdbx_strand_id
1 'polypeptide(L)'
;MTGRLQGRRALITGGASGIGAATAELFAAEGAAVLVTDLPSQRAAAEAVIARIVKDGGRAEFAPTDVTDPAAVEAAVTSCVDRFGGVDAVVASAGVSAHPDRSESFNSLLDLDPAHFRFVLDVNVTGVFLTARAAAAAMPESGGSIVVLTSIAAKRPTAGAYSVSKAGAWMLTRCLAHELAPRHIRVNAIGPGYVETGLLDGMARRSGGDDADAQKRWLEAREKQVPMRRFAQPSEIARTALFLTSDEGSYFTGSLLHPDGGFASAYAGG
;
A
#
# COMPACT_ATOMS: atom_id res chain seq x y z
N MET A 1 -7.80 -9.33 26.02
CA MET A 1 -8.43 -9.68 24.72
C MET A 1 -7.33 -10.15 23.81
N THR A 2 -7.51 -11.26 23.10
CA THR A 2 -6.55 -11.71 22.08
C THR A 2 -6.61 -10.76 20.89
N GLY A 3 -5.45 -10.41 20.29
CA GLY A 3 -5.39 -9.52 19.13
C GLY A 3 -6.15 -10.09 17.92
N ARG A 4 -6.66 -9.22 17.05
CA ARG A 4 -7.48 -9.56 15.87
C ARG A 4 -6.73 -10.39 14.80
N LEU A 5 -5.39 -10.39 14.85
CA LEU A 5 -4.51 -11.17 13.97
C LEU A 5 -3.65 -12.18 14.75
N GLN A 6 -4.13 -12.61 15.94
CA GLN A 6 -3.38 -13.53 16.77
C GLN A 6 -2.97 -14.79 16.01
N GLY A 7 -1.66 -15.05 15.95
CA GLY A 7 -1.08 -16.21 15.25
C GLY A 7 -1.09 -16.13 13.72
N ARG A 8 -1.56 -15.04 13.12
CA ARG A 8 -1.48 -14.82 11.67
C ARG A 8 -0.06 -14.43 11.23
N ARG A 9 0.28 -14.73 10.00
CA ARG A 9 1.57 -14.45 9.36
C ARG A 9 1.35 -13.46 8.22
N ALA A 10 1.88 -12.26 8.39
CA ALA A 10 1.64 -11.15 7.47
C ALA A 10 2.90 -10.80 6.68
N LEU A 11 2.75 -10.55 5.37
CA LEU A 11 3.76 -10.00 4.48
C LEU A 11 3.30 -8.60 4.02
N ILE A 12 4.14 -7.59 4.21
CA ILE A 12 3.81 -6.20 3.87
C ILE A 12 4.88 -5.63 2.96
N THR A 13 4.52 -5.33 1.69
CA THR A 13 5.44 -4.65 0.76
C THR A 13 5.39 -3.14 0.97
N GLY A 14 6.52 -2.45 0.73
CA GLY A 14 6.61 -1.02 1.07
C GLY A 14 6.49 -0.78 2.58
N GLY A 15 6.93 -1.74 3.38
CA GLY A 15 6.71 -1.76 4.82
C GLY A 15 7.70 -0.93 5.65
N ALA A 16 8.71 -0.33 5.01
CA ALA A 16 9.70 0.49 5.71
C ALA A 16 9.22 1.91 6.03
N SER A 17 8.12 2.38 5.44
CA SER A 17 7.66 3.75 5.61
C SER A 17 6.14 3.91 5.47
N GLY A 18 5.63 5.08 5.83
CA GLY A 18 4.26 5.53 5.58
C GLY A 18 3.18 4.54 6.03
N ILE A 19 2.25 4.24 5.12
CA ILE A 19 1.11 3.34 5.39
C ILE A 19 1.59 1.91 5.66
N GLY A 20 2.61 1.43 4.93
CA GLY A 20 3.16 0.08 5.11
C GLY A 20 3.76 -0.11 6.50
N ALA A 21 4.57 0.84 6.97
CA ALA A 21 5.15 0.81 8.32
C ALA A 21 4.08 0.85 9.41
N ALA A 22 3.11 1.77 9.31
CA ALA A 22 2.00 1.85 10.26
C ALA A 22 1.15 0.57 10.27
N THR A 23 1.01 -0.09 9.11
CA THR A 23 0.32 -1.38 9.01
C THR A 23 1.12 -2.49 9.69
N ALA A 24 2.44 -2.52 9.49
CA ALA A 24 3.32 -3.50 10.12
C ALA A 24 3.27 -3.41 11.66
N GLU A 25 3.37 -2.19 12.19
CA GLU A 25 3.27 -1.94 13.63
C GLU A 25 1.90 -2.35 14.18
N LEU A 26 0.81 -1.97 13.52
CA LEU A 26 -0.53 -2.32 13.96
C LEU A 26 -0.79 -3.83 13.89
N PHE A 27 -0.38 -4.51 12.81
CA PHE A 27 -0.58 -5.95 12.66
C PHE A 27 0.19 -6.74 13.72
N ALA A 28 1.43 -6.31 14.03
CA ALA A 28 2.21 -6.92 15.09
C ALA A 28 1.57 -6.71 16.48
N ALA A 29 1.06 -5.51 16.76
CA ALA A 29 0.33 -5.20 17.99
C ALA A 29 -0.96 -6.02 18.13
N GLU A 30 -1.56 -6.45 17.01
CA GLU A 30 -2.73 -7.33 16.98
C GLU A 30 -2.36 -8.83 16.92
N GLY A 31 -1.09 -9.16 17.17
CA GLY A 31 -0.61 -10.54 17.37
C GLY A 31 -0.13 -11.26 16.12
N ALA A 32 0.03 -10.56 14.99
CA ALA A 32 0.64 -11.16 13.80
C ALA A 32 2.17 -11.21 13.90
N ALA A 33 2.78 -12.24 13.28
CA ALA A 33 4.19 -12.20 12.89
C ALA A 33 4.30 -11.50 11.53
N VAL A 34 5.13 -10.47 11.41
CA VAL A 34 5.15 -9.57 10.26
C VAL A 34 6.48 -9.64 9.51
N LEU A 35 6.44 -10.00 8.22
CA LEU A 35 7.56 -9.79 7.31
C LEU A 35 7.41 -8.42 6.64
N VAL A 36 8.27 -7.50 7.03
CA VAL A 36 8.42 -6.19 6.39
C VAL A 36 9.26 -6.37 5.14
N THR A 37 8.76 -5.98 3.97
CA THR A 37 9.56 -6.00 2.74
C THR A 37 9.61 -4.62 2.10
N ASP A 38 10.78 -4.26 1.59
CA ASP A 38 11.04 -3.00 0.90
C ASP A 38 12.34 -3.11 0.11
N LEU A 39 12.66 -2.11 -0.70
CA LEU A 39 13.93 -2.06 -1.43
C LEU A 39 15.13 -2.24 -0.50
N PRO A 40 16.24 -2.85 -0.98
CA PRO A 40 17.47 -2.99 -0.18
C PRO A 40 17.98 -1.67 0.41
N SER A 41 17.79 -0.56 -0.30
CA SER A 41 18.15 0.80 0.14
C SER A 41 17.34 1.29 1.36
N GLN A 42 16.18 0.69 1.63
CA GLN A 42 15.31 1.03 2.76
C GLN A 42 15.58 0.20 4.02
N ARG A 43 16.65 -0.62 4.03
CA ARG A 43 17.00 -1.49 5.17
C ARG A 43 17.01 -0.75 6.51
N ALA A 44 17.69 0.38 6.61
CA ALA A 44 17.78 1.12 7.87
C ALA A 44 16.41 1.59 8.38
N ALA A 45 15.54 2.05 7.48
CA ALA A 45 14.17 2.43 7.82
C ALA A 45 13.33 1.22 8.26
N ALA A 46 13.45 0.10 7.56
CA ALA A 46 12.78 -1.15 7.92
C ALA A 46 13.23 -1.67 9.29
N GLU A 47 14.53 -1.64 9.57
CA GLU A 47 15.10 -2.04 10.87
C GLU A 47 14.59 -1.14 12.01
N ALA A 48 14.40 0.15 11.76
CA ALA A 48 13.78 1.06 12.73
C ALA A 48 12.29 0.72 13.01
N VAL A 49 11.54 0.31 11.99
CA VAL A 49 10.15 -0.20 12.16
C VAL A 49 10.17 -1.47 13.01
N ILE A 50 11.02 -2.42 12.68
CA ILE A 50 11.14 -3.69 13.40
C ILE A 50 11.54 -3.48 14.85
N ALA A 51 12.48 -2.57 15.11
CA ALA A 51 12.91 -2.26 16.47
C ALA A 51 11.75 -1.74 17.35
N ARG A 52 10.85 -0.92 16.77
CA ARG A 52 9.63 -0.47 17.48
C ARG A 52 8.70 -1.65 17.77
N ILE A 53 8.44 -2.48 16.76
CA ILE A 53 7.57 -3.66 16.91
C ILE A 53 8.11 -4.61 17.99
N VAL A 54 9.41 -4.91 17.97
CA VAL A 54 10.04 -5.82 18.94
C VAL A 54 10.05 -5.22 20.36
N LYS A 55 10.31 -3.90 20.48
CA LYS A 55 10.24 -3.18 21.74
C LYS A 55 8.86 -3.30 22.40
N ASP A 56 7.80 -3.28 21.59
CA ASP A 56 6.40 -3.40 22.04
C ASP A 56 5.93 -4.86 22.20
N GLY A 57 6.87 -5.83 22.10
CA GLY A 57 6.63 -7.26 22.30
C GLY A 57 6.08 -7.99 21.07
N GLY A 58 6.03 -7.36 19.91
CA GLY A 58 5.63 -7.98 18.64
C GLY A 58 6.77 -8.76 17.99
N ARG A 59 6.45 -9.45 16.88
CA ARG A 59 7.39 -10.20 16.07
C ARG A 59 7.44 -9.67 14.64
N ALA A 60 8.59 -9.18 14.21
CA ALA A 60 8.80 -8.73 12.83
C ALA A 60 10.23 -9.01 12.36
N GLU A 61 10.37 -9.19 11.05
CA GLU A 61 11.66 -9.36 10.37
C GLU A 61 11.64 -8.61 9.03
N PHE A 62 12.83 -8.36 8.45
CA PHE A 62 12.99 -7.70 7.16
C PHE A 62 13.47 -8.65 6.08
N ALA A 63 12.88 -8.53 4.88
CA ALA A 63 13.40 -9.14 3.65
C ALA A 63 13.53 -8.06 2.56
N PRO A 64 14.74 -7.82 2.02
CA PRO A 64 14.91 -6.87 0.92
C PRO A 64 14.19 -7.39 -0.33
N THR A 65 13.35 -6.54 -0.94
CA THR A 65 12.50 -6.98 -2.05
C THR A 65 12.23 -5.81 -2.99
N ASP A 66 12.61 -5.94 -4.24
CA ASP A 66 12.07 -5.14 -5.33
C ASP A 66 10.82 -5.86 -5.85
N VAL A 67 9.66 -5.22 -5.74
CA VAL A 67 8.38 -5.82 -6.16
C VAL A 67 8.27 -6.00 -7.68
N THR A 68 9.14 -5.37 -8.46
CA THR A 68 9.22 -5.54 -9.93
C THR A 68 10.03 -6.75 -10.36
N ASP A 69 10.79 -7.35 -9.44
CA ASP A 69 11.55 -8.57 -9.67
C ASP A 69 10.79 -9.82 -9.18
N PRO A 70 10.32 -10.69 -10.08
CA PRO A 70 9.60 -11.92 -9.70
C PRO A 70 10.37 -12.81 -8.72
N ALA A 71 11.70 -12.94 -8.91
CA ALA A 71 12.52 -13.79 -8.06
C ALA A 71 12.66 -13.21 -6.65
N ALA A 72 12.82 -11.89 -6.51
CA ALA A 72 12.86 -11.22 -5.22
C ALA A 72 11.51 -11.35 -4.46
N VAL A 73 10.39 -11.25 -5.17
CA VAL A 73 9.06 -11.45 -4.57
C VAL A 73 8.86 -12.89 -4.11
N GLU A 74 9.21 -13.88 -4.92
CA GLU A 74 9.13 -15.29 -4.56
C GLU A 74 10.04 -15.62 -3.34
N ALA A 75 11.25 -15.06 -3.31
CA ALA A 75 12.17 -15.20 -2.18
C ALA A 75 11.60 -14.57 -0.89
N ALA A 76 10.92 -13.42 -0.97
CA ALA A 76 10.27 -12.79 0.18
C ALA A 76 9.12 -13.66 0.73
N VAL A 77 8.30 -14.25 -0.13
CA VAL A 77 7.24 -15.18 0.28
C VAL A 77 7.82 -16.42 0.92
N THR A 78 8.84 -17.03 0.31
CA THR A 78 9.57 -18.17 0.87
C THR A 78 10.15 -17.83 2.25
N SER A 79 10.77 -16.64 2.38
CA SER A 79 11.29 -16.16 3.67
C SER A 79 10.20 -16.04 4.74
N CYS A 80 8.97 -15.61 4.39
CA CYS A 80 7.85 -15.58 5.30
C CYS A 80 7.44 -16.99 5.76
N VAL A 81 7.39 -17.94 4.83
CA VAL A 81 7.09 -19.35 5.12
C VAL A 81 8.15 -19.96 6.03
N ASP A 82 9.43 -19.78 5.72
CA ASP A 82 10.53 -20.37 6.49
C ASP A 82 10.62 -19.81 7.91
N ARG A 83 10.39 -18.52 8.08
CA ARG A 83 10.55 -17.83 9.37
C ARG A 83 9.32 -17.91 10.26
N PHE A 84 8.13 -17.93 9.66
CA PHE A 84 6.86 -17.83 10.40
C PHE A 84 5.94 -19.04 10.18
N GLY A 85 6.27 -19.94 9.25
CA GLY A 85 5.49 -21.15 8.98
C GLY A 85 4.37 -20.96 7.96
N GLY A 86 4.31 -19.85 7.21
CA GLY A 86 3.32 -19.64 6.17
C GLY A 86 3.03 -18.17 5.89
N VAL A 87 1.97 -17.91 5.09
CA VAL A 87 1.43 -16.57 4.77
C VAL A 87 -0.09 -16.62 4.89
N ASP A 88 -0.70 -15.81 5.74
CA ASP A 88 -2.15 -15.70 5.91
C ASP A 88 -2.69 -14.34 5.43
N ALA A 89 -1.84 -13.33 5.50
CA ALA A 89 -2.20 -11.95 5.23
C ALA A 89 -1.14 -11.26 4.37
N VAL A 90 -1.57 -10.51 3.37
CA VAL A 90 -0.68 -9.70 2.54
C VAL A 90 -1.22 -8.30 2.43
N VAL A 91 -0.33 -7.30 2.60
CA VAL A 91 -0.65 -5.92 2.27
C VAL A 91 0.34 -5.45 1.19
N ALA A 92 -0.15 -5.35 -0.04
CA ALA A 92 0.60 -4.83 -1.16
C ALA A 92 0.58 -3.29 -1.12
N SER A 93 1.50 -2.72 -0.33
CA SER A 93 1.59 -1.27 -0.06
C SER A 93 2.71 -0.58 -0.83
N ALA A 94 3.66 -1.32 -1.41
CA ALA A 94 4.68 -0.74 -2.28
C ALA A 94 4.04 0.04 -3.44
N GLY A 95 4.53 1.25 -3.66
CA GLY A 95 4.00 2.08 -4.75
C GLY A 95 4.72 3.41 -4.89
N VAL A 96 4.71 3.92 -6.10
CA VAL A 96 5.35 5.19 -6.47
C VAL A 96 4.36 6.09 -7.20
N SER A 97 4.54 7.41 -7.07
CA SER A 97 3.74 8.40 -7.80
C SER A 97 4.45 8.94 -9.04
N ALA A 98 5.77 8.73 -9.14
CA ALA A 98 6.62 9.16 -10.25
C ALA A 98 7.95 8.39 -10.24
N HIS A 99 8.72 8.50 -11.31
CA HIS A 99 10.10 8.00 -11.36
C HIS A 99 10.99 8.86 -10.44
N PRO A 100 11.88 8.27 -9.61
CA PRO A 100 12.69 9.03 -8.66
C PRO A 100 13.63 10.04 -9.32
N ASP A 101 14.21 9.69 -10.47
CA ASP A 101 15.25 10.50 -11.15
C ASP A 101 14.67 11.52 -12.16
N ARG A 102 13.36 11.71 -12.19
CA ARG A 102 12.71 12.58 -13.16
C ARG A 102 11.83 13.63 -12.49
N SER A 103 12.11 14.89 -12.82
CA SER A 103 11.37 16.06 -12.31
C SER A 103 10.08 16.36 -13.10
N GLU A 104 9.58 15.41 -13.90
CA GLU A 104 8.43 15.64 -14.77
C GLU A 104 7.19 16.04 -13.96
N SER A 105 6.57 17.15 -14.34
CA SER A 105 5.32 17.59 -13.78
C SER A 105 4.19 16.64 -14.23
N PHE A 106 3.21 16.39 -13.36
CA PHE A 106 2.05 15.52 -13.63
C PHE A 106 1.09 16.05 -14.71
N ASN A 107 1.46 17.04 -15.50
CA ASN A 107 0.51 17.92 -16.17
C ASN A 107 0.00 17.40 -17.51
N SER A 108 0.66 16.42 -18.15
CA SER A 108 0.19 15.89 -19.42
C SER A 108 0.61 14.42 -19.58
N LEU A 109 -0.34 13.56 -19.95
CA LEU A 109 -0.04 12.19 -20.37
C LEU A 109 0.62 12.16 -21.75
N LEU A 110 0.38 13.17 -22.59
CA LEU A 110 0.89 13.22 -23.95
C LEU A 110 2.38 13.53 -23.99
N ASP A 111 2.88 14.28 -22.99
CA ASP A 111 4.28 14.67 -22.88
C ASP A 111 5.08 13.74 -21.96
N LEU A 112 4.41 12.73 -21.36
CA LEU A 112 5.05 11.81 -20.43
C LEU A 112 5.99 10.85 -21.18
N ASP A 113 7.24 10.72 -20.72
CA ASP A 113 8.16 9.73 -21.24
C ASP A 113 7.60 8.30 -21.09
N PRO A 114 7.54 7.50 -22.16
CA PRO A 114 7.08 6.11 -22.09
C PRO A 114 7.81 5.24 -21.04
N ALA A 115 9.08 5.50 -20.76
CA ALA A 115 9.82 4.77 -19.73
C ALA A 115 9.33 5.13 -18.33
N HIS A 116 8.98 6.40 -18.08
CA HIS A 116 8.36 6.82 -16.83
C HIS A 116 6.98 6.15 -16.64
N PHE A 117 6.17 6.14 -17.69
CA PHE A 117 4.85 5.48 -17.66
C PHE A 117 5.00 3.99 -17.31
N ARG A 118 5.91 3.27 -17.98
CA ARG A 118 6.18 1.86 -17.70
C ARG A 118 6.63 1.64 -16.26
N PHE A 119 7.60 2.43 -15.79
CA PHE A 119 8.10 2.31 -14.41
C PHE A 119 6.98 2.41 -13.36
N VAL A 120 6.07 3.38 -13.51
CA VAL A 120 4.94 3.53 -12.57
C VAL A 120 3.99 2.33 -12.63
N LEU A 121 3.74 1.80 -13.83
CA LEU A 121 2.93 0.58 -14.00
C LEU A 121 3.64 -0.66 -13.45
N ASP A 122 4.93 -0.79 -13.67
CA ASP A 122 5.71 -1.94 -13.20
C ASP A 122 5.68 -2.04 -11.67
N VAL A 123 5.88 -0.93 -10.97
CA VAL A 123 5.79 -0.94 -9.50
C VAL A 123 4.34 -1.13 -9.03
N ASN A 124 3.41 -0.30 -9.53
CA ASN A 124 2.07 -0.18 -8.93
C ASN A 124 1.07 -1.25 -9.40
N VAL A 125 1.31 -1.91 -10.53
CA VAL A 125 0.42 -2.95 -11.10
C VAL A 125 1.13 -4.29 -11.17
N THR A 126 2.27 -4.36 -11.89
CA THR A 126 3.02 -5.61 -12.03
C THR A 126 3.52 -6.10 -10.68
N GLY A 127 4.06 -5.20 -9.82
CA GLY A 127 4.50 -5.55 -8.46
C GLY A 127 3.37 -6.07 -7.58
N VAL A 128 2.17 -5.50 -7.67
CA VAL A 128 0.97 -6.01 -6.98
C VAL A 128 0.60 -7.41 -7.50
N PHE A 129 0.60 -7.61 -8.81
CA PHE A 129 0.32 -8.92 -9.42
C PHE A 129 1.31 -9.98 -8.97
N LEU A 130 2.62 -9.70 -9.03
CA LEU A 130 3.66 -10.64 -8.61
C LEU A 130 3.52 -11.01 -7.13
N THR A 131 3.31 -10.00 -6.26
CA THR A 131 3.11 -10.20 -4.82
C THR A 131 1.87 -11.06 -4.54
N ALA A 132 0.74 -10.75 -5.16
CA ALA A 132 -0.50 -11.48 -4.94
C ALA A 132 -0.40 -12.93 -5.47
N ARG A 133 0.21 -13.13 -6.65
CA ARG A 133 0.43 -14.46 -7.25
C ARG A 133 1.29 -15.35 -6.37
N ALA A 134 2.45 -14.86 -5.95
CA ALA A 134 3.38 -15.62 -5.11
C ALA A 134 2.77 -15.93 -3.74
N ALA A 135 2.14 -14.94 -3.10
CA ALA A 135 1.51 -15.13 -1.80
C ALA A 135 0.32 -16.10 -1.88
N ALA A 136 -0.55 -15.98 -2.88
CA ALA A 136 -1.66 -16.90 -3.05
C ALA A 136 -1.21 -18.35 -3.22
N ALA A 137 -0.07 -18.60 -3.88
CA ALA A 137 0.49 -19.94 -3.99
C ALA A 137 0.93 -20.54 -2.65
N ALA A 138 1.37 -19.70 -1.70
CA ALA A 138 1.85 -20.10 -0.38
C ALA A 138 0.78 -20.04 0.73
N MET A 139 -0.40 -19.49 0.45
CA MET A 139 -1.51 -19.43 1.41
C MET A 139 -2.08 -20.83 1.67
N PRO A 140 -2.47 -21.13 2.93
CA PRO A 140 -3.04 -22.43 3.31
C PRO A 140 -4.41 -22.69 2.67
N GLU A 141 -4.86 -23.93 2.71
CA GLU A 141 -6.20 -24.31 2.23
C GLU A 141 -7.34 -23.60 3.00
N SER A 142 -7.08 -23.21 4.24
CA SER A 142 -8.02 -22.39 5.02
C SER A 142 -8.21 -20.96 4.48
N GLY A 143 -7.44 -20.60 3.46
CA GLY A 143 -7.54 -19.30 2.82
C GLY A 143 -6.66 -18.22 3.46
N GLY A 144 -6.96 -16.97 3.11
CA GLY A 144 -6.21 -15.82 3.58
C GLY A 144 -6.82 -14.49 3.12
N SER A 145 -6.06 -13.40 3.31
CA SER A 145 -6.49 -12.06 2.89
C SER A 145 -5.36 -11.30 2.21
N ILE A 146 -5.66 -10.70 1.06
CA ILE A 146 -4.77 -9.79 0.33
C ILE A 146 -5.42 -8.42 0.29
N VAL A 147 -4.70 -7.40 0.74
CA VAL A 147 -5.13 -6.00 0.69
C VAL A 147 -4.18 -5.22 -0.22
N VAL A 148 -4.73 -4.53 -1.21
CA VAL A 148 -3.99 -3.75 -2.20
C VAL A 148 -4.14 -2.27 -1.92
N LEU A 149 -3.04 -1.55 -1.74
CA LEU A 149 -3.05 -0.09 -1.62
C LEU A 149 -3.17 0.56 -3.00
N THR A 150 -4.38 1.02 -3.28
CA THR A 150 -4.67 1.85 -4.46
C THR A 150 -4.61 3.35 -4.10
N SER A 151 -5.55 4.14 -4.54
CA SER A 151 -5.71 5.57 -4.24
C SER A 151 -7.10 6.02 -4.67
N ILE A 152 -7.57 7.17 -4.16
CA ILE A 152 -8.68 7.91 -4.77
C ILE A 152 -8.41 8.23 -6.25
N ALA A 153 -7.13 8.31 -6.65
CA ALA A 153 -6.71 8.49 -8.04
C ALA A 153 -7.18 7.36 -8.98
N ALA A 154 -7.55 6.19 -8.44
CA ALA A 154 -8.17 5.12 -9.23
C ALA A 154 -9.55 5.49 -9.80
N LYS A 155 -10.25 6.42 -9.15
CA LYS A 155 -11.57 6.93 -9.58
C LYS A 155 -11.52 8.36 -10.11
N ARG A 156 -10.56 9.17 -9.66
CA ARG A 156 -10.41 10.56 -10.07
C ARG A 156 -9.14 10.71 -10.89
N PRO A 157 -9.21 11.18 -12.15
CA PRO A 157 -8.04 11.32 -13.01
C PRO A 157 -7.20 12.54 -12.60
N THR A 158 -6.43 12.43 -11.53
CA THR A 158 -5.71 13.57 -10.94
C THR A 158 -4.21 13.59 -11.23
N ALA A 159 -3.63 12.47 -11.69
CA ALA A 159 -2.17 12.31 -11.69
C ALA A 159 -1.64 11.37 -12.78
N GLY A 160 -2.06 11.54 -14.03
CA GLY A 160 -1.46 10.88 -15.20
C GLY A 160 -1.26 9.37 -15.04
N ALA A 161 -0.02 8.90 -15.24
CA ALA A 161 0.36 7.48 -15.13
C ALA A 161 0.00 6.88 -13.76
N TYR A 162 0.10 7.66 -12.68
CA TYR A 162 -0.28 7.20 -11.36
C TYR A 162 -1.76 6.83 -11.28
N SER A 163 -2.66 7.68 -11.81
CA SER A 163 -4.11 7.38 -11.84
C SER A 163 -4.40 6.13 -12.65
N VAL A 164 -3.76 5.97 -13.82
CA VAL A 164 -3.87 4.76 -14.65
C VAL A 164 -3.41 3.54 -13.88
N SER A 165 -2.26 3.60 -13.21
CA SER A 165 -1.72 2.48 -12.43
C SER A 165 -2.61 2.09 -11.27
N LYS A 166 -3.17 3.06 -10.53
CA LYS A 166 -4.05 2.79 -9.38
C LYS A 166 -5.43 2.27 -9.80
N ALA A 167 -5.94 2.69 -10.96
CA ALA A 167 -7.11 2.09 -11.58
C ALA A 167 -6.84 0.65 -12.04
N GLY A 168 -5.67 0.39 -12.64
CA GLY A 168 -5.21 -0.95 -12.99
C GLY A 168 -5.10 -1.88 -11.78
N ALA A 169 -4.48 -1.42 -10.70
CA ALA A 169 -4.37 -2.18 -9.44
C ALA A 169 -5.74 -2.48 -8.82
N TRP A 170 -6.70 -1.55 -8.94
CA TRP A 170 -8.08 -1.84 -8.49
C TRP A 170 -8.75 -2.89 -9.37
N MET A 171 -8.65 -2.79 -10.70
CA MET A 171 -9.23 -3.81 -11.57
C MET A 171 -8.57 -5.17 -11.32
N LEU A 172 -7.24 -5.22 -11.15
CA LEU A 172 -6.52 -6.44 -10.78
C LEU A 172 -7.04 -7.03 -9.46
N THR A 173 -7.32 -6.20 -8.45
CA THR A 173 -7.96 -6.64 -7.19
C THR A 173 -9.26 -7.38 -7.44
N ARG A 174 -10.12 -6.89 -8.33
CA ARG A 174 -11.42 -7.51 -8.66
C ARG A 174 -11.24 -8.84 -9.39
N CYS A 175 -10.32 -8.90 -10.33
CA CYS A 175 -10.01 -10.16 -11.04
C CYS A 175 -9.50 -11.22 -10.06
N LEU A 176 -8.52 -10.87 -9.22
CA LEU A 176 -7.98 -11.78 -8.21
C LEU A 176 -9.03 -12.20 -7.17
N ALA A 177 -9.91 -11.28 -6.75
CA ALA A 177 -10.99 -11.61 -5.82
C ALA A 177 -11.92 -12.66 -6.38
N HIS A 178 -12.28 -12.56 -7.67
CA HIS A 178 -13.13 -13.55 -8.34
C HIS A 178 -12.42 -14.90 -8.49
N GLU A 179 -11.16 -14.90 -8.92
CA GLU A 179 -10.37 -16.10 -9.17
C GLU A 179 -10.03 -16.85 -7.88
N LEU A 180 -9.71 -16.12 -6.80
CA LEU A 180 -9.22 -16.72 -5.56
C LEU A 180 -10.32 -17.02 -4.53
N ALA A 181 -11.54 -16.54 -4.72
CA ALA A 181 -12.67 -16.80 -3.81
C ALA A 181 -12.93 -18.31 -3.55
N PRO A 182 -12.87 -19.21 -4.57
CA PRO A 182 -13.03 -20.65 -4.32
C PRO A 182 -11.94 -21.26 -3.43
N ARG A 183 -10.81 -20.57 -3.27
CA ARG A 183 -9.71 -20.96 -2.37
C ARG A 183 -9.80 -20.26 -1.00
N HIS A 184 -10.93 -19.66 -0.67
CA HIS A 184 -11.14 -18.89 0.57
C HIS A 184 -10.15 -17.73 0.77
N ILE A 185 -9.54 -17.23 -0.32
CA ILE A 185 -8.65 -16.06 -0.29
C ILE A 185 -9.46 -14.84 -0.70
N ARG A 186 -9.57 -13.87 0.22
CA ARG A 186 -10.23 -12.59 -0.02
C ARG A 186 -9.23 -11.58 -0.55
N VAL A 187 -9.61 -10.80 -1.56
CA VAL A 187 -8.75 -9.75 -2.13
C VAL A 187 -9.54 -8.45 -2.16
N ASN A 188 -9.06 -7.43 -1.44
CA ASN A 188 -9.70 -6.13 -1.36
C ASN A 188 -8.71 -4.99 -1.62
N ALA A 189 -9.22 -3.83 -1.93
CA ALA A 189 -8.42 -2.63 -2.14
C ALA A 189 -8.78 -1.53 -1.13
N ILE A 190 -7.78 -0.73 -0.80
CA ILE A 190 -7.96 0.53 -0.08
C ILE A 190 -7.54 1.66 -1.01
N GLY A 191 -8.39 2.65 -1.18
CA GLY A 191 -8.13 3.86 -1.95
C GLY A 191 -8.02 5.09 -1.04
N PRO A 192 -6.90 5.32 -0.37
CA PRO A 192 -6.74 6.46 0.52
C PRO A 192 -6.90 7.79 -0.20
N GLY A 193 -7.33 8.82 0.55
CA GLY A 193 -7.16 10.22 0.19
C GLY A 193 -5.72 10.69 0.36
N TYR A 194 -5.56 11.95 0.75
CA TYR A 194 -4.25 12.49 1.13
C TYR A 194 -3.86 11.98 2.53
N VAL A 195 -2.67 11.37 2.62
CA VAL A 195 -2.12 10.78 3.84
C VAL A 195 -0.75 11.39 4.12
N GLU A 196 -0.46 11.75 5.35
CA GLU A 196 0.82 12.31 5.79
C GLU A 196 1.93 11.27 5.67
N THR A 197 2.60 11.26 4.53
CA THR A 197 3.66 10.32 4.16
C THR A 197 4.69 10.99 3.26
N GLY A 198 5.88 10.40 3.16
CA GLY A 198 6.89 10.86 2.21
C GLY A 198 6.42 10.94 0.74
N LEU A 199 5.39 10.18 0.37
CA LEU A 199 4.77 10.28 -0.96
C LEU A 199 4.07 11.64 -1.14
N LEU A 200 3.35 12.11 -0.13
CA LEU A 200 2.69 13.43 -0.14
C LEU A 200 3.73 14.56 -0.17
N ASP A 201 4.78 14.43 0.64
CA ASP A 201 5.90 15.39 0.64
C ASP A 201 6.59 15.44 -0.73
N GLY A 202 6.78 14.27 -1.36
CA GLY A 202 7.30 14.18 -2.71
C GLY A 202 6.41 14.87 -3.75
N MET A 203 5.09 14.79 -3.60
CA MET A 203 4.13 15.51 -4.46
C MET A 203 4.23 17.03 -4.24
N ALA A 204 4.33 17.49 -2.99
CA ALA A 204 4.48 18.89 -2.67
C ALA A 204 5.79 19.47 -3.25
N ARG A 205 6.91 18.75 -3.09
CA ARG A 205 8.21 19.13 -3.68
C ARG A 205 8.15 19.22 -5.22
N ARG A 206 7.55 18.25 -5.89
CA ARG A 206 7.41 18.30 -7.36
C ARG A 206 6.53 19.45 -7.83
N SER A 207 5.57 19.88 -7.03
CA SER A 207 4.69 21.00 -7.37
C SER A 207 5.28 22.37 -7.04
N GLY A 208 6.05 22.48 -5.96
CA GLY A 208 6.61 23.74 -5.46
C GLY A 208 8.11 23.92 -5.75
N GLY A 209 8.80 22.91 -6.31
CA GLY A 209 10.26 22.93 -6.46
C GLY A 209 10.95 23.06 -5.10
N ASP A 210 12.02 23.88 -5.06
CA ASP A 210 12.77 24.16 -3.83
C ASP A 210 12.15 25.31 -2.97
N ASP A 211 11.04 25.90 -3.43
CA ASP A 211 10.31 26.94 -2.68
C ASP A 211 9.41 26.29 -1.61
N ALA A 212 9.85 26.38 -0.35
CA ALA A 212 9.13 25.84 0.81
C ALA A 212 7.75 26.50 0.99
N ASP A 213 7.59 27.79 0.65
CA ASP A 213 6.31 28.47 0.73
C ASP A 213 5.36 27.98 -0.37
N ALA A 214 5.86 27.71 -1.57
CA ALA A 214 5.07 27.11 -2.65
C ALA A 214 4.61 25.70 -2.28
N GLN A 215 5.48 24.87 -1.69
CA GLN A 215 5.13 23.56 -1.17
C GLN A 215 4.03 23.64 -0.10
N LYS A 216 4.18 24.56 0.86
CA LYS A 216 3.19 24.79 1.93
C LYS A 216 1.85 25.24 1.35
N ARG A 217 1.83 26.22 0.43
CA ARG A 217 0.59 26.65 -0.26
C ARG A 217 -0.08 25.51 -1.00
N TRP A 218 0.71 24.63 -1.61
CA TRP A 218 0.18 23.45 -2.31
C TRP A 218 -0.52 22.49 -1.34
N LEU A 219 0.11 22.20 -0.19
CA LEU A 219 -0.47 21.34 0.87
C LEU A 219 -1.76 21.94 1.43
N GLU A 220 -1.74 23.23 1.80
CA GLU A 220 -2.93 23.93 2.31
C GLU A 220 -4.10 23.93 1.31
N ALA A 221 -3.80 24.08 0.01
CA ALA A 221 -4.81 24.02 -1.04
C ALA A 221 -5.43 22.62 -1.16
N ARG A 222 -4.66 21.55 -0.95
CA ARG A 222 -5.16 20.17 -0.94
C ARG A 222 -5.97 19.87 0.31
N GLU A 223 -5.50 20.29 1.46
CA GLU A 223 -6.22 20.15 2.73
C GLU A 223 -7.61 20.80 2.67
N LYS A 224 -7.72 22.00 2.09
CA LYS A 224 -8.99 22.69 1.87
C LYS A 224 -9.97 21.94 0.95
N GLN A 225 -9.47 21.07 0.09
CA GLN A 225 -10.30 20.22 -0.78
C GLN A 225 -10.90 19.01 -0.06
N VAL A 226 -10.31 18.59 1.07
CA VAL A 226 -10.81 17.48 1.88
C VAL A 226 -11.95 17.99 2.76
N PRO A 227 -13.16 17.41 2.71
CA PRO A 227 -14.27 17.83 3.57
C PRO A 227 -13.93 17.82 5.07
N MET A 228 -13.18 16.84 5.54
CA MET A 228 -12.69 16.77 6.94
C MET A 228 -11.59 17.78 7.27
N ARG A 229 -11.12 18.59 6.30
CA ARG A 229 -10.15 19.68 6.49
C ARG A 229 -8.84 19.25 7.15
N ARG A 230 -8.41 18.04 6.89
CA ARG A 230 -7.11 17.50 7.30
C ARG A 230 -6.68 16.35 6.40
N PHE A 231 -5.41 16.03 6.44
CA PHE A 231 -4.89 14.79 5.88
C PHE A 231 -5.08 13.64 6.87
N ALA A 232 -5.11 12.42 6.36
CA ALA A 232 -5.15 11.23 7.19
C ALA A 232 -3.77 10.90 7.75
N GLN A 233 -3.73 10.33 8.94
CA GLN A 233 -2.51 9.69 9.45
C GLN A 233 -2.36 8.29 8.85
N PRO A 234 -1.14 7.79 8.61
CA PRO A 234 -0.90 6.42 8.14
C PRO A 234 -1.63 5.35 8.96
N SER A 235 -1.73 5.55 10.28
CA SER A 235 -2.44 4.65 11.20
C SER A 235 -3.94 4.55 10.92
N GLU A 236 -4.57 5.57 10.35
CA GLU A 236 -6.00 5.53 10.00
C GLU A 236 -6.23 4.59 8.81
N ILE A 237 -5.29 4.57 7.85
CA ILE A 237 -5.32 3.65 6.71
C ILE A 237 -4.99 2.21 7.17
N ALA A 238 -4.02 2.06 8.08
CA ALA A 238 -3.65 0.77 8.66
C ALA A 238 -4.84 0.10 9.37
N ARG A 239 -5.72 0.87 10.03
CA ARG A 239 -6.95 0.32 10.65
C ARG A 239 -7.91 -0.24 9.61
N THR A 240 -8.01 0.39 8.43
CA THR A 240 -8.82 -0.16 7.33
C THR A 240 -8.19 -1.46 6.78
N ALA A 241 -6.86 -1.52 6.67
CA ALA A 241 -6.17 -2.76 6.30
C ALA A 241 -6.40 -3.87 7.32
N LEU A 242 -6.33 -3.56 8.61
CA LEU A 242 -6.61 -4.50 9.68
C LEU A 242 -8.05 -5.04 9.61
N PHE A 243 -9.04 -4.18 9.44
CA PHE A 243 -10.44 -4.60 9.26
C PHE A 243 -10.59 -5.58 8.08
N LEU A 244 -10.06 -5.23 6.91
CA LEU A 244 -10.15 -6.08 5.72
C LEU A 244 -9.39 -7.39 5.87
N THR A 245 -8.34 -7.43 6.67
CA THR A 245 -7.49 -8.61 6.87
C THR A 245 -8.05 -9.55 7.93
N SER A 246 -8.65 -9.01 8.98
CA SER A 246 -9.23 -9.78 10.10
C SER A 246 -10.55 -10.47 9.72
N ASP A 247 -11.09 -11.25 10.65
CA ASP A 247 -12.37 -11.92 10.51
C ASP A 247 -13.56 -10.94 10.47
N GLU A 248 -13.37 -9.70 10.95
CA GLU A 248 -14.36 -8.61 10.82
C GLU A 248 -14.68 -8.29 9.35
N GLY A 249 -13.70 -8.44 8.46
CA GLY A 249 -13.82 -8.28 7.01
C GLY A 249 -14.17 -9.56 6.25
N SER A 250 -14.63 -10.62 6.92
CA SER A 250 -14.82 -11.97 6.33
C SER A 250 -15.73 -12.00 5.11
N TYR A 251 -16.69 -11.09 4.97
CA TYR A 251 -17.62 -11.05 3.83
C TYR A 251 -17.22 -10.00 2.77
N PHE A 252 -16.01 -9.40 2.90
CA PHE A 252 -15.46 -8.45 1.91
C PHE A 252 -14.49 -9.15 0.97
N THR A 253 -14.79 -9.16 -0.33
CA THR A 253 -13.86 -9.49 -1.42
C THR A 253 -14.20 -8.68 -2.66
N GLY A 254 -13.22 -8.27 -3.44
CA GLY A 254 -13.38 -7.40 -4.62
C GLY A 254 -13.82 -5.96 -4.31
N SER A 255 -13.79 -5.55 -3.05
CA SER A 255 -14.22 -4.23 -2.61
C SER A 255 -13.09 -3.21 -2.64
N LEU A 256 -13.47 -1.93 -2.83
CA LEU A 256 -12.58 -0.77 -2.72
C LEU A 256 -13.13 0.17 -1.65
N LEU A 257 -12.44 0.25 -0.52
CA LEU A 257 -12.78 1.16 0.58
C LEU A 257 -12.00 2.47 0.45
N HIS A 258 -12.66 3.58 0.67
CA HIS A 258 -12.08 4.93 0.54
C HIS A 258 -12.01 5.67 1.90
N PRO A 259 -10.96 5.46 2.71
CA PRO A 259 -10.67 6.34 3.84
C PRO A 259 -10.01 7.63 3.32
N ASP A 260 -10.83 8.60 2.88
CA ASP A 260 -10.39 9.79 2.14
C ASP A 260 -10.89 11.11 2.71
N GLY A 261 -11.50 11.09 3.90
CA GLY A 261 -12.06 12.30 4.53
C GLY A 261 -13.20 12.95 3.73
N GLY A 262 -13.87 12.18 2.87
CA GLY A 262 -14.96 12.63 2.01
C GLY A 262 -14.51 13.22 0.67
N PHE A 263 -13.22 13.15 0.34
CA PHE A 263 -12.68 13.79 -0.87
C PHE A 263 -13.30 13.24 -2.16
N ALA A 264 -13.52 11.92 -2.27
CA ALA A 264 -14.09 11.30 -3.46
C ALA A 264 -15.61 11.59 -3.61
N SER A 265 -16.30 11.90 -2.52
CA SER A 265 -17.73 12.21 -2.49
C SER A 265 -18.02 13.71 -2.53
N ALA A 266 -17.00 14.58 -2.46
CA ALA A 266 -17.19 16.03 -2.54
C ALA A 266 -17.80 16.42 -3.89
N TYR A 267 -18.91 17.15 -3.86
CA TYR A 267 -19.51 17.72 -5.06
C TYR A 267 -18.59 18.78 -5.66
N ALA A 268 -18.37 18.71 -6.97
CA ALA A 268 -17.67 19.76 -7.71
C ALA A 268 -18.63 20.98 -7.90
N GLY A 269 -18.93 21.66 -6.81
CA GLY A 269 -19.88 22.77 -6.86
C GLY A 269 -19.95 23.46 -5.50
N GLY A 270 -19.05 24.36 -5.26
CA GLY A 270 -19.00 25.28 -4.16
C GLY A 270 -18.03 26.39 -4.47
#